data_4b4a2dad602dedc1e1173fd4aa71bcc2
#
_entry.id   4b4a2dad602dedc1e1173fd4aa71bcc2
#
_cell.length_a   1.000
_cell.length_b   1.000
_cell.length_c   1.000
_cell.angle_alpha   90.00
_cell.angle_beta   90.00
_cell.angle_gamma   90.00
#
_symmetry.space_group_name_H-M   'P 1'
#
loop_
_entity.id
_entity.type
_entity.pdbx_description
1 polymer ?
#
loop_
_entity_poly.entity_id
_entity_poly.type
_entity_poly.pdbx_seq_one_letter_code
_entity_poly.pdbx_strand_id
1 'polypeptide(L)'
;MNRKKKWFSLLPMVLMLVFVLSFPAGAADWPDTIVDGHLHYLDFLQQSDGFFKLTRKMDECGVDSAVIFGMAMAKQWDENTETAPTYYLSNDSRCYYYSGTDHLLLQALRKQPESIKKRFYPFICGINPNDRYAASQLRNLLEMYPGEIYGIGEIMSRHDDLTALTYGEPPHADHPAFLEIFDLAAEYDIPVLIHHNISGVNIEDPIYLKEMQNALAHNRDADIIWAHVGISRRITVPTLLQVADKMLKENSNLYYDISWIVFEDYINKDEKSLKDWAKLIEKYPDRFILGTDKVGHWDTYPQEVTKYTPLIKLLSDDTAAKLTGGNMLRLIGVQENAAVKPVKKAS
;
A
#
# COMPACT_ATOMS: atom_id res chain seq x y z
N MET A 1 -55.59 -18.72 67.39
CA MET A 1 -54.34 -19.30 66.86
C MET A 1 -53.91 -18.55 65.60
N ASN A 2 -53.05 -17.54 65.75
CA ASN A 2 -52.62 -16.64 64.70
C ASN A 2 -51.27 -17.10 64.15
N ARG A 3 -51.23 -17.48 62.87
CA ARG A 3 -49.97 -17.75 62.17
C ARG A 3 -49.62 -16.48 61.33
N LYS A 4 -48.59 -15.75 61.74
CA LYS A 4 -47.99 -14.64 60.97
C LYS A 4 -47.16 -15.28 59.83
N LYS A 5 -47.47 -14.88 58.54
CA LYS A 5 -46.65 -15.16 57.36
C LYS A 5 -45.56 -14.11 57.29
N LYS A 6 -44.30 -14.57 57.32
CA LYS A 6 -43.12 -13.72 56.98
C LYS A 6 -42.96 -13.68 55.46
N TRP A 7 -42.97 -12.49 54.91
CA TRP A 7 -42.59 -12.23 53.52
C TRP A 7 -41.07 -12.01 53.45
N PHE A 8 -40.40 -12.89 52.69
CA PHE A 8 -39.02 -12.64 52.29
C PHE A 8 -39.02 -11.89 50.96
N SER A 9 -38.55 -10.65 50.98
CA SER A 9 -38.28 -9.87 49.77
C SER A 9 -36.95 -10.33 49.15
N LEU A 10 -37.01 -10.97 48.01
CA LEU A 10 -35.86 -11.23 47.17
C LEU A 10 -35.56 -9.99 46.34
N LEU A 11 -34.47 -9.27 46.67
CA LEU A 11 -33.87 -8.24 45.79
C LEU A 11 -33.15 -8.94 44.64
N PRO A 12 -33.40 -8.61 43.36
CA PRO A 12 -32.58 -9.13 42.28
C PRO A 12 -31.24 -8.39 42.27
N MET A 13 -30.18 -9.16 42.50
CA MET A 13 -28.81 -8.71 42.31
C MET A 13 -28.55 -8.62 40.80
N VAL A 14 -28.57 -7.42 40.24
CA VAL A 14 -28.17 -7.18 38.84
C VAL A 14 -26.67 -7.30 38.79
N LEU A 15 -26.18 -8.39 38.24
CA LEU A 15 -24.76 -8.58 37.92
C LEU A 15 -24.45 -7.74 36.68
N MET A 16 -23.84 -6.57 36.88
CA MET A 16 -23.32 -5.73 35.79
C MET A 16 -22.04 -6.36 35.28
N LEU A 17 -22.13 -7.12 34.17
CA LEU A 17 -20.95 -7.62 33.46
C LEU A 17 -20.25 -6.42 32.81
N VAL A 18 -19.18 -5.96 33.45
CA VAL A 18 -18.26 -5.01 32.82
C VAL A 18 -17.43 -5.81 31.81
N PHE A 19 -17.77 -5.71 30.54
CA PHE A 19 -16.87 -6.13 29.46
C PHE A 19 -15.67 -5.18 29.44
N VAL A 20 -14.57 -5.59 30.04
CA VAL A 20 -13.28 -4.97 29.81
C VAL A 20 -12.87 -5.39 28.40
N LEU A 21 -13.11 -4.52 27.43
CA LEU A 21 -12.51 -4.62 26.10
C LEU A 21 -11.00 -4.44 26.31
N SER A 22 -10.26 -5.54 26.38
CA SER A 22 -8.80 -5.51 26.26
C SER A 22 -8.47 -5.14 24.82
N PHE A 23 -8.19 -3.88 24.56
CA PHE A 23 -7.51 -3.47 23.34
C PHE A 23 -6.11 -4.09 23.35
N PRO A 24 -5.64 -4.69 22.25
CA PRO A 24 -4.27 -5.13 22.16
C PRO A 24 -3.37 -3.90 22.36
N ALA A 25 -2.43 -3.98 23.28
CA ALA A 25 -1.47 -2.95 23.62
C ALA A 25 -0.44 -2.80 22.48
N GLY A 26 -0.85 -2.21 21.35
CA GLY A 26 0.01 -2.06 20.17
C GLY A 26 0.05 -0.65 19.58
N ALA A 27 -1.04 0.10 19.71
CA ALA A 27 -1.15 1.42 19.09
C ALA A 27 -1.08 2.60 20.09
N ALA A 28 -0.94 2.35 21.39
CA ALA A 28 -1.03 3.39 22.41
C ALA A 28 0.10 4.46 22.37
N ASP A 29 1.19 4.20 21.60
CA ASP A 29 2.35 5.10 21.46
C ASP A 29 2.53 5.61 20.01
N TRP A 30 1.54 5.41 19.13
CA TRP A 30 1.61 5.86 17.74
C TRP A 30 0.98 7.25 17.59
N PRO A 31 1.35 8.00 16.52
CA PRO A 31 0.67 9.24 16.16
C PRO A 31 -0.84 9.06 15.97
N ASP A 32 -1.60 10.15 16.15
CA ASP A 32 -3.08 10.12 16.11
C ASP A 32 -3.64 9.73 14.74
N THR A 33 -2.88 9.91 13.64
CA THR A 33 -3.33 9.60 12.29
C THR A 33 -2.46 8.51 11.67
N ILE A 34 -3.08 7.38 11.33
CA ILE A 34 -2.40 6.25 10.68
C ILE A 34 -3.08 5.97 9.33
N VAL A 35 -2.28 6.05 8.27
CA VAL A 35 -2.68 5.75 6.89
C VAL A 35 -1.84 4.59 6.37
N ASP A 36 -2.50 3.50 6.00
CA ASP A 36 -1.84 2.45 5.24
C ASP A 36 -1.66 2.92 3.79
N GLY A 37 -0.44 3.22 3.40
CA GLY A 37 -0.11 3.76 2.09
C GLY A 37 0.00 2.72 0.98
N HIS A 38 -0.13 1.41 1.30
CA HIS A 38 0.06 0.33 0.35
C HIS A 38 -0.81 -0.89 0.71
N LEU A 39 -1.97 -1.02 0.06
CA LEU A 39 -2.89 -2.11 0.32
C LEU A 39 -3.61 -2.58 -0.95
N HIS A 40 -3.39 -3.84 -1.35
CA HIS A 40 -4.15 -4.48 -2.43
C HIS A 40 -5.50 -4.96 -1.94
N TYR A 41 -6.57 -4.26 -2.33
CA TYR A 41 -7.94 -4.67 -1.96
C TYR A 41 -8.36 -5.98 -2.63
N LEU A 42 -7.86 -6.24 -3.83
CA LEU A 42 -8.10 -7.48 -4.57
C LEU A 42 -6.83 -8.33 -4.59
N ASP A 43 -7.00 -9.65 -4.51
CA ASP A 43 -5.93 -10.62 -4.65
C ASP A 43 -5.65 -11.00 -6.12
N PHE A 44 -4.76 -11.96 -6.35
CA PHE A 44 -4.38 -12.45 -7.67
C PHE A 44 -5.51 -13.20 -8.42
N LEU A 45 -6.64 -13.46 -7.77
CA LEU A 45 -7.86 -14.03 -8.33
C LEU A 45 -8.97 -12.97 -8.43
N GLN A 46 -8.64 -11.71 -8.16
CA GLN A 46 -9.57 -10.59 -8.14
C GLN A 46 -10.67 -10.76 -7.06
N GLN A 47 -10.30 -11.33 -5.92
CA GLN A 47 -11.17 -11.57 -4.77
C GLN A 47 -10.73 -10.76 -3.55
N SER A 48 -11.63 -10.59 -2.59
CA SER A 48 -11.38 -9.86 -1.35
C SER A 48 -12.30 -10.35 -0.24
N ASP A 49 -11.81 -10.29 1.00
CA ASP A 49 -12.64 -10.48 2.21
C ASP A 49 -13.63 -9.31 2.45
N GLY A 50 -13.54 -8.25 1.67
CA GLY A 50 -14.47 -7.13 1.63
C GLY A 50 -14.18 -6.01 2.64
N PHE A 51 -14.78 -4.83 2.38
CA PHE A 51 -14.57 -3.61 3.14
C PHE A 51 -15.01 -3.70 4.61
N PHE A 52 -16.09 -4.42 4.89
CA PHE A 52 -16.57 -4.56 6.27
C PHE A 52 -15.56 -5.28 7.18
N LYS A 53 -14.95 -6.37 6.69
CA LYS A 53 -13.89 -7.07 7.44
C LYS A 53 -12.64 -6.21 7.52
N LEU A 54 -12.26 -5.54 6.43
CA LEU A 54 -11.10 -4.65 6.40
C LEU A 54 -11.23 -3.51 7.43
N THR A 55 -12.32 -2.75 7.39
CA THR A 55 -12.51 -1.62 8.33
C THR A 55 -12.48 -2.06 9.78
N ARG A 56 -13.09 -3.23 10.10
CA ARG A 56 -13.00 -3.78 11.45
C ARG A 56 -11.56 -4.10 11.84
N LYS A 57 -10.74 -4.64 10.91
CA LYS A 57 -9.34 -4.94 11.18
C LYS A 57 -8.48 -3.69 11.29
N MET A 58 -8.79 -2.66 10.52
CA MET A 58 -8.20 -1.32 10.69
C MET A 58 -8.50 -0.75 12.08
N ASP A 59 -9.76 -0.84 12.53
CA ASP A 59 -10.17 -0.37 13.87
C ASP A 59 -9.46 -1.15 15.00
N GLU A 60 -9.19 -2.47 14.82
CA GLU A 60 -8.45 -3.30 15.78
C GLU A 60 -7.01 -2.81 16.01
N CYS A 61 -6.40 -2.09 15.06
CA CYS A 61 -5.01 -1.60 15.14
C CYS A 61 -4.85 -0.09 14.98
N GLY A 62 -5.96 0.66 14.97
CA GLY A 62 -5.95 2.13 14.99
C GLY A 62 -5.65 2.78 13.63
N VAL A 63 -5.78 2.07 12.52
CA VAL A 63 -5.62 2.65 11.18
C VAL A 63 -6.85 3.43 10.78
N ASP A 64 -6.68 4.71 10.46
CA ASP A 64 -7.79 5.62 10.11
C ASP A 64 -8.25 5.43 8.66
N SER A 65 -7.28 5.35 7.75
CA SER A 65 -7.55 5.27 6.32
C SER A 65 -6.47 4.48 5.57
N ALA A 66 -6.73 4.15 4.31
CA ALA A 66 -5.79 3.43 3.47
C ALA A 66 -5.86 3.89 2.01
N VAL A 67 -4.71 3.93 1.37
CA VAL A 67 -4.59 3.87 -0.09
C VAL A 67 -4.84 2.44 -0.51
N ILE A 68 -5.79 2.26 -1.43
CA ILE A 68 -6.19 0.93 -1.90
C ILE A 68 -6.12 0.85 -3.42
N PHE A 69 -5.72 -0.28 -3.91
CA PHE A 69 -5.72 -0.57 -5.34
C PHE A 69 -6.10 -2.03 -5.59
N GLY A 70 -6.39 -2.34 -6.84
CA GLY A 70 -6.64 -3.71 -7.27
C GLY A 70 -5.35 -4.53 -7.33
N MET A 71 -5.41 -5.64 -8.06
CA MET A 71 -4.24 -6.42 -8.43
C MET A 71 -4.09 -6.35 -9.94
N ALA A 72 -3.03 -5.66 -10.41
CA ALA A 72 -2.77 -5.46 -11.84
C ALA A 72 -2.60 -6.75 -12.62
N MET A 73 -2.26 -7.84 -11.92
CA MET A 73 -2.00 -9.15 -12.50
C MET A 73 -2.91 -10.21 -11.91
N ALA A 74 -3.56 -10.99 -12.78
CA ALA A 74 -4.39 -12.12 -12.39
C ALA A 74 -3.68 -13.44 -12.68
N LYS A 75 -3.85 -14.42 -11.77
CA LYS A 75 -3.41 -15.79 -11.96
C LYS A 75 -4.35 -16.49 -12.91
N GLN A 76 -3.81 -17.09 -13.96
CA GLN A 76 -4.59 -17.92 -14.89
C GLN A 76 -5.05 -19.21 -14.19
N TRP A 77 -6.32 -19.58 -14.38
CA TRP A 77 -6.79 -20.93 -14.12
C TRP A 77 -6.78 -21.70 -15.43
N ASP A 78 -5.74 -22.48 -15.63
CA ASP A 78 -5.51 -23.24 -16.84
C ASP A 78 -6.43 -24.46 -16.93
N GLU A 79 -6.80 -24.85 -18.15
CA GLU A 79 -7.68 -25.98 -18.41
C GLU A 79 -7.14 -27.34 -17.89
N ASN A 80 -5.82 -27.44 -17.72
CA ASN A 80 -5.15 -28.61 -17.17
C ASN A 80 -5.09 -28.66 -15.65
N THR A 81 -5.65 -27.64 -14.96
CA THR A 81 -5.66 -27.55 -13.50
C THR A 81 -7.05 -27.86 -12.96
N GLU A 82 -7.22 -28.99 -12.27
CA GLU A 82 -8.52 -29.43 -11.76
C GLU A 82 -9.10 -28.51 -10.68
N THR A 83 -8.24 -27.90 -9.87
CA THR A 83 -8.65 -27.00 -8.79
C THR A 83 -8.23 -25.57 -9.06
N ALA A 84 -9.08 -24.60 -8.69
CA ALA A 84 -8.74 -23.19 -8.79
C ALA A 84 -7.43 -22.89 -8.03
N PRO A 85 -6.50 -22.11 -8.61
CA PRO A 85 -5.34 -21.63 -7.85
C PRO A 85 -5.81 -20.75 -6.71
N THR A 86 -5.05 -20.72 -5.61
CA THR A 86 -5.32 -19.87 -4.44
C THR A 86 -4.29 -18.76 -4.28
N TYR A 87 -3.21 -18.84 -5.05
CA TYR A 87 -2.10 -17.89 -5.02
C TYR A 87 -1.36 -17.92 -6.37
N TYR A 88 -0.64 -16.85 -6.70
CA TYR A 88 0.03 -16.74 -8.01
C TYR A 88 1.15 -17.77 -8.26
N LEU A 89 1.67 -18.40 -7.21
CA LEU A 89 2.65 -19.50 -7.30
C LEU A 89 2.01 -20.89 -7.10
N SER A 90 0.69 -21.03 -7.08
CA SER A 90 0.02 -22.31 -6.74
C SER A 90 0.22 -23.40 -7.80
N ASN A 91 0.51 -23.05 -9.04
CA ASN A 91 0.71 -23.97 -10.16
C ASN A 91 1.60 -23.32 -11.23
N ASP A 92 1.83 -24.04 -12.34
CA ASP A 92 2.69 -23.59 -13.44
C ASP A 92 2.00 -22.64 -14.43
N SER A 93 0.70 -22.36 -14.25
CA SER A 93 -0.03 -21.41 -15.11
C SER A 93 0.55 -20.01 -15.00
N ARG A 94 0.50 -19.28 -16.12
CA ARG A 94 0.99 -17.90 -16.20
C ARG A 94 0.09 -16.93 -15.45
N CYS A 95 0.65 -15.76 -15.15
CA CYS A 95 -0.12 -14.58 -14.82
C CYS A 95 -0.36 -13.73 -16.08
N TYR A 96 -1.35 -12.87 -16.06
CA TYR A 96 -1.64 -11.93 -17.13
C TYR A 96 -2.10 -10.58 -16.57
N TYR A 97 -1.86 -9.51 -17.30
CA TYR A 97 -2.33 -8.18 -16.92
C TYR A 97 -3.85 -8.10 -17.04
N TYR A 98 -4.51 -7.54 -16.02
CA TYR A 98 -5.97 -7.53 -15.92
C TYR A 98 -6.51 -6.11 -15.71
N SER A 99 -6.95 -5.48 -16.77
CA SER A 99 -7.47 -4.10 -16.74
C SER A 99 -8.81 -3.94 -16.01
N GLY A 100 -9.55 -5.03 -15.75
CA GLY A 100 -10.82 -4.98 -15.03
C GLY A 100 -10.70 -4.71 -13.54
N THR A 101 -9.49 -4.82 -12.97
CA THR A 101 -9.25 -4.73 -11.52
C THR A 101 -9.69 -3.37 -10.95
N ASP A 102 -9.40 -2.26 -11.63
CA ASP A 102 -9.77 -0.92 -11.18
C ASP A 102 -11.29 -0.73 -11.15
N HIS A 103 -11.99 -1.22 -12.17
CA HIS A 103 -13.46 -1.20 -12.19
C HIS A 103 -14.07 -2.03 -11.06
N LEU A 104 -13.52 -3.21 -10.77
CA LEU A 104 -13.97 -4.05 -9.66
C LEU A 104 -13.81 -3.32 -8.33
N LEU A 105 -12.64 -2.73 -8.08
CA LEU A 105 -12.36 -1.96 -6.88
C LEU A 105 -13.31 -0.77 -6.72
N LEU A 106 -13.38 0.11 -7.73
CA LEU A 106 -14.18 1.33 -7.67
C LEU A 106 -15.68 1.01 -7.52
N GLN A 107 -16.19 -0.01 -8.21
CA GLN A 107 -17.58 -0.43 -8.05
C GLN A 107 -17.84 -1.07 -6.68
N ALA A 108 -16.88 -1.80 -6.10
CA ALA A 108 -17.00 -2.35 -4.77
C ALA A 108 -17.05 -1.23 -3.71
N LEU A 109 -16.18 -0.21 -3.84
CA LEU A 109 -16.14 0.93 -2.92
C LEU A 109 -17.40 1.80 -3.04
N ARG A 110 -17.87 2.09 -4.25
CA ARG A 110 -19.11 2.89 -4.49
C ARG A 110 -20.35 2.32 -3.81
N LYS A 111 -20.41 1.00 -3.62
CA LYS A 111 -21.52 0.31 -2.93
C LYS A 111 -21.47 0.46 -1.41
N GLN A 112 -20.38 0.99 -0.86
CA GLN A 112 -20.24 1.14 0.60
C GLN A 112 -20.92 2.42 1.11
N PRO A 113 -21.33 2.44 2.40
CA PRO A 113 -21.81 3.68 3.03
C PRO A 113 -20.68 4.71 3.15
N GLU A 114 -21.03 5.99 3.23
CA GLU A 114 -20.07 7.12 3.30
C GLU A 114 -19.06 6.97 4.47
N SER A 115 -19.49 6.40 5.60
CA SER A 115 -18.62 6.14 6.75
C SER A 115 -17.46 5.20 6.42
N ILE A 116 -17.63 4.31 5.46
CA ILE A 116 -16.58 3.43 4.94
C ILE A 116 -15.82 4.12 3.80
N LYS A 117 -16.53 4.66 2.80
CA LYS A 117 -15.90 5.25 1.61
C LYS A 117 -14.84 6.29 1.93
N LYS A 118 -15.12 7.19 2.88
CA LYS A 118 -14.20 8.26 3.30
C LYS A 118 -12.86 7.79 3.89
N ARG A 119 -12.73 6.50 4.19
CA ARG A 119 -11.50 5.90 4.75
C ARG A 119 -10.57 5.38 3.66
N PHE A 120 -10.98 5.41 2.39
CA PHE A 120 -10.21 4.78 1.33
C PHE A 120 -9.92 5.73 0.19
N TYR A 121 -8.67 5.69 -0.27
CA TYR A 121 -8.15 6.50 -1.36
C TYR A 121 -7.74 5.57 -2.51
N PRO A 122 -8.63 5.33 -3.50
CA PRO A 122 -8.32 4.43 -4.61
C PRO A 122 -7.19 4.94 -5.49
N PHE A 123 -6.23 4.05 -5.80
CA PHE A 123 -5.30 4.19 -6.90
C PHE A 123 -5.71 3.23 -8.02
N ILE A 124 -5.27 3.48 -9.26
CA ILE A 124 -5.55 2.65 -10.42
C ILE A 124 -4.27 2.04 -10.98
N CYS A 125 -4.32 0.73 -11.30
CA CYS A 125 -3.14 -0.04 -11.68
C CYS A 125 -3.39 -1.03 -12.84
N GLY A 126 -4.63 -1.15 -13.31
CA GLY A 126 -5.07 -2.18 -14.25
C GLY A 126 -4.61 -1.97 -15.68
N ILE A 127 -3.31 -1.92 -15.91
CA ILE A 127 -2.70 -1.72 -17.23
C ILE A 127 -1.72 -2.85 -17.58
N ASN A 128 -1.41 -2.98 -18.87
CA ASN A 128 -0.21 -3.66 -19.32
C ASN A 128 0.92 -2.61 -19.46
N PRO A 129 1.96 -2.63 -18.62
CA PRO A 129 3.01 -1.61 -18.63
C PRO A 129 3.96 -1.68 -19.84
N ASN A 130 3.82 -2.70 -20.69
CA ASN A 130 4.51 -2.77 -22.00
C ASN A 130 3.68 -2.14 -23.14
N ASP A 131 2.43 -1.73 -22.86
CA ASP A 131 1.55 -1.14 -23.85
C ASP A 131 1.68 0.39 -23.83
N ARG A 132 2.07 0.98 -24.94
CA ARG A 132 2.18 2.44 -25.09
C ARG A 132 0.84 3.18 -24.96
N TYR A 133 -0.28 2.47 -25.02
CA TYR A 133 -1.60 3.05 -24.74
C TYR A 133 -1.95 3.04 -23.24
N ALA A 134 -1.10 2.52 -22.36
CA ALA A 134 -1.37 2.42 -20.93
C ALA A 134 -1.74 3.77 -20.30
N ALA A 135 -1.01 4.84 -20.60
CA ALA A 135 -1.33 6.18 -20.12
C ALA A 135 -2.72 6.66 -20.59
N SER A 136 -3.10 6.36 -21.85
CA SER A 136 -4.43 6.70 -22.35
C SER A 136 -5.55 5.91 -21.65
N GLN A 137 -5.32 4.64 -21.28
CA GLN A 137 -6.26 3.85 -20.51
C GLN A 137 -6.47 4.45 -19.12
N LEU A 138 -5.39 4.83 -18.43
CA LEU A 138 -5.46 5.48 -17.12
C LEU A 138 -6.15 6.85 -17.21
N ARG A 139 -5.88 7.65 -18.22
CA ARG A 139 -6.58 8.93 -18.48
C ARG A 139 -8.09 8.71 -18.60
N ASN A 140 -8.51 7.73 -19.39
CA ASN A 140 -9.93 7.41 -19.53
C ASN A 140 -10.58 7.07 -18.18
N LEU A 141 -9.88 6.34 -17.29
CA LEU A 141 -10.38 6.04 -15.95
C LEU A 141 -10.48 7.31 -15.10
N LEU A 142 -9.46 8.17 -15.09
CA LEU A 142 -9.47 9.45 -14.37
C LEU A 142 -10.65 10.33 -14.81
N GLU A 143 -10.95 10.36 -16.12
CA GLU A 143 -12.08 11.10 -16.68
C GLU A 143 -13.44 10.45 -16.39
N MET A 144 -13.52 9.12 -16.33
CA MET A 144 -14.75 8.38 -16.00
C MET A 144 -15.12 8.44 -14.51
N TYR A 145 -14.13 8.60 -13.63
CA TYR A 145 -14.28 8.58 -12.17
C TYR A 145 -13.73 9.87 -11.52
N PRO A 146 -14.23 11.04 -11.91
CA PRO A 146 -13.67 12.33 -11.48
C PRO A 146 -13.77 12.50 -9.95
N GLY A 147 -12.61 12.74 -9.31
CA GLY A 147 -12.50 12.94 -7.87
C GLY A 147 -12.58 11.67 -7.00
N GLU A 148 -12.58 10.49 -7.62
CA GLU A 148 -12.61 9.22 -6.89
C GLU A 148 -11.26 8.49 -6.91
N ILE A 149 -10.31 8.93 -7.76
CA ILE A 149 -8.98 8.34 -7.93
C ILE A 149 -7.95 9.32 -7.39
N TYR A 150 -7.05 8.83 -6.54
CA TYR A 150 -6.06 9.64 -5.82
C TYR A 150 -4.62 9.40 -6.25
N GLY A 151 -4.38 8.42 -7.12
CA GLY A 151 -3.06 8.08 -7.61
C GLY A 151 -3.07 6.96 -8.64
N ILE A 152 -1.91 6.64 -9.15
CA ILE A 152 -1.68 5.53 -10.07
C ILE A 152 -0.78 4.52 -9.35
N GLY A 153 -1.18 3.25 -9.30
CA GLY A 153 -0.39 2.19 -8.66
C GLY A 153 -1.24 1.13 -7.95
N GLU A 154 -0.61 0.07 -7.47
CA GLU A 154 0.79 -0.27 -7.71
C GLU A 154 0.95 -0.77 -9.14
N ILE A 155 1.77 -0.08 -9.94
CA ILE A 155 2.10 -0.53 -11.29
C ILE A 155 3.38 -1.37 -11.27
N MET A 156 3.34 -2.51 -11.97
CA MET A 156 4.40 -3.51 -11.92
C MET A 156 5.43 -3.31 -13.03
N SER A 157 6.63 -2.93 -12.66
CA SER A 157 7.82 -3.01 -13.49
C SER A 157 8.54 -4.34 -13.24
N ARG A 158 9.86 -4.38 -13.13
CA ARG A 158 10.60 -5.60 -12.84
C ARG A 158 10.20 -6.21 -11.50
N HIS A 159 9.60 -7.39 -11.54
CA HIS A 159 9.33 -8.20 -10.37
C HIS A 159 9.81 -9.62 -10.63
N ASP A 160 10.64 -10.19 -9.73
CA ASP A 160 11.28 -11.49 -9.90
C ASP A 160 10.32 -12.67 -10.01
N ASP A 161 9.11 -12.54 -9.48
CA ASP A 161 8.05 -13.54 -9.56
C ASP A 161 6.94 -13.14 -10.55
N LEU A 162 6.24 -12.02 -10.30
CA LEU A 162 5.02 -11.68 -11.03
C LEU A 162 5.27 -11.33 -12.50
N THR A 163 6.13 -10.35 -12.79
CA THR A 163 6.39 -9.99 -14.19
C THR A 163 7.17 -11.07 -14.92
N ALA A 164 7.97 -11.87 -14.22
CA ALA A 164 8.64 -13.03 -14.79
C ALA A 164 7.67 -14.17 -15.15
N LEU A 165 6.48 -14.24 -14.53
CA LEU A 165 5.43 -15.23 -14.83
C LEU A 165 4.45 -14.76 -15.90
N THR A 166 4.51 -13.51 -16.35
CA THR A 166 3.67 -13.00 -17.45
C THR A 166 4.27 -13.33 -18.82
N TYR A 167 3.48 -13.13 -19.87
CA TYR A 167 3.97 -13.18 -21.24
C TYR A 167 4.69 -11.88 -21.60
N GLY A 168 5.79 -12.00 -22.34
CA GLY A 168 6.62 -10.88 -22.79
C GLY A 168 7.79 -10.60 -21.85
N GLU A 169 8.53 -9.55 -22.16
CA GLU A 169 9.65 -9.08 -21.34
C GLU A 169 9.14 -8.34 -20.10
N PRO A 170 9.80 -8.49 -18.95
CA PRO A 170 9.52 -7.66 -17.79
C PRO A 170 9.68 -6.17 -18.15
N PRO A 171 8.71 -5.31 -17.86
CA PRO A 171 8.81 -3.89 -18.20
C PRO A 171 9.91 -3.21 -17.38
N HIS A 172 10.66 -2.33 -18.02
CA HIS A 172 11.67 -1.50 -17.38
C HIS A 172 11.00 -0.25 -16.77
N ALA A 173 11.52 0.30 -15.68
CA ALA A 173 10.94 1.51 -15.09
C ALA A 173 11.02 2.74 -16.03
N ASP A 174 11.98 2.76 -16.95
CA ASP A 174 12.14 3.78 -17.98
C ASP A 174 11.57 3.37 -19.35
N HIS A 175 10.70 2.34 -19.40
CA HIS A 175 9.98 1.99 -20.62
C HIS A 175 9.10 3.18 -21.08
N PRO A 176 8.99 3.47 -22.39
CA PRO A 176 8.22 4.62 -22.87
C PRO A 176 6.79 4.72 -22.34
N ALA A 177 6.12 3.59 -22.12
CA ALA A 177 4.78 3.57 -21.53
C ALA A 177 4.77 4.13 -20.09
N PHE A 178 5.79 3.80 -19.27
CA PHE A 178 5.91 4.36 -17.92
C PHE A 178 6.22 5.86 -17.96
N LEU A 179 7.07 6.32 -18.88
CA LEU A 179 7.38 7.73 -19.02
C LEU A 179 6.11 8.55 -19.32
N GLU A 180 5.25 8.06 -20.22
CA GLU A 180 3.94 8.68 -20.50
C GLU A 180 2.98 8.63 -19.28
N ILE A 181 3.08 7.60 -18.41
CA ILE A 181 2.31 7.53 -17.16
C ILE A 181 2.81 8.57 -16.14
N PHE A 182 4.13 8.79 -16.03
CA PHE A 182 4.66 9.83 -15.15
C PHE A 182 4.26 11.23 -15.61
N ASP A 183 4.23 11.48 -16.93
CA ASP A 183 3.71 12.73 -17.49
C ASP A 183 2.22 12.93 -17.18
N LEU A 184 1.41 11.86 -17.30
CA LEU A 184 0.00 11.89 -16.94
C LEU A 184 -0.20 12.17 -15.44
N ALA A 185 0.58 11.53 -14.57
CA ALA A 185 0.51 11.74 -13.13
C ALA A 185 0.83 13.18 -12.73
N ALA A 186 1.88 13.77 -13.34
CA ALA A 186 2.22 15.18 -13.15
C ALA A 186 1.11 16.12 -13.65
N GLU A 187 0.48 15.81 -14.79
CA GLU A 187 -0.64 16.59 -15.34
C GLU A 187 -1.84 16.64 -14.38
N TYR A 188 -2.12 15.51 -13.68
CA TYR A 188 -3.24 15.39 -12.75
C TYR A 188 -2.88 15.73 -11.29
N ASP A 189 -1.60 16.02 -11.01
CA ASP A 189 -1.09 16.29 -9.65
C ASP A 189 -1.39 15.13 -8.67
N ILE A 190 -1.11 13.90 -9.11
CA ILE A 190 -1.30 12.66 -8.34
C ILE A 190 -0.04 11.81 -8.33
N PRO A 191 0.26 11.07 -7.24
CA PRO A 191 1.45 10.24 -7.15
C PRO A 191 1.35 8.95 -7.98
N VAL A 192 2.53 8.39 -8.31
CA VAL A 192 2.66 7.05 -8.89
C VAL A 192 3.37 6.14 -7.91
N LEU A 193 2.73 5.04 -7.51
CA LEU A 193 3.33 3.93 -6.77
C LEU A 193 3.80 2.87 -7.77
N ILE A 194 5.12 2.61 -7.81
CA ILE A 194 5.73 1.66 -8.76
C ILE A 194 6.51 0.57 -8.04
N HIS A 195 6.23 -0.68 -8.37
CA HIS A 195 7.11 -1.82 -8.06
C HIS A 195 8.22 -1.89 -9.09
N HIS A 196 9.45 -1.81 -8.64
CA HIS A 196 10.62 -1.97 -9.49
C HIS A 196 11.77 -2.60 -8.70
N ASN A 197 12.08 -3.86 -8.96
CA ASN A 197 13.24 -4.50 -8.36
C ASN A 197 14.52 -3.78 -8.74
N ILE A 198 15.31 -3.41 -7.74
CA ILE A 198 16.59 -2.71 -7.94
C ILE A 198 17.66 -3.61 -8.56
N SER A 199 17.48 -4.94 -8.45
CA SER A 199 18.41 -5.95 -8.94
C SER A 199 17.71 -7.23 -9.38
N GLY A 200 18.48 -8.17 -9.91
CA GLY A 200 18.06 -9.52 -10.28
C GLY A 200 18.27 -10.53 -9.14
N VAL A 201 17.63 -11.69 -9.28
CA VAL A 201 17.79 -12.82 -8.34
C VAL A 201 19.25 -13.26 -8.28
N ASN A 202 19.81 -13.42 -7.07
CA ASN A 202 21.19 -13.77 -6.81
C ASN A 202 22.24 -12.76 -7.35
N ILE A 203 21.85 -11.50 -7.52
CA ILE A 203 22.75 -10.42 -7.92
C ILE A 203 22.70 -9.34 -6.84
N GLU A 204 23.84 -9.12 -6.17
CA GLU A 204 23.95 -8.17 -5.06
C GLU A 204 24.13 -6.71 -5.53
N ASP A 205 24.62 -6.50 -6.76
CA ASP A 205 24.76 -5.18 -7.36
C ASP A 205 23.39 -4.65 -7.84
N PRO A 206 23.08 -3.36 -7.66
CA PRO A 206 21.81 -2.77 -8.06
C PRO A 206 21.77 -2.51 -9.59
N ILE A 207 21.75 -3.59 -10.38
CA ILE A 207 21.93 -3.54 -11.85
C ILE A 207 20.79 -2.82 -12.59
N TYR A 208 19.59 -2.72 -11.98
CA TYR A 208 18.43 -2.01 -12.57
C TYR A 208 18.24 -0.60 -12.03
N LEU A 209 19.13 -0.12 -11.14
CA LEU A 209 19.08 1.21 -10.55
C LEU A 209 19.01 2.31 -11.62
N LYS A 210 19.71 2.13 -12.75
CA LYS A 210 19.74 3.12 -13.83
C LYS A 210 18.37 3.34 -14.48
N GLU A 211 17.53 2.33 -14.56
CA GLU A 211 16.17 2.44 -15.07
C GLU A 211 15.33 3.39 -14.21
N MET A 212 15.39 3.21 -12.88
CA MET A 212 14.70 4.09 -11.94
C MET A 212 15.27 5.52 -11.95
N GLN A 213 16.59 5.68 -12.08
CA GLN A 213 17.20 7.01 -12.24
C GLN A 213 16.70 7.73 -13.49
N ASN A 214 16.56 7.02 -14.60
CA ASN A 214 16.03 7.56 -15.84
C ASN A 214 14.55 7.95 -15.69
N ALA A 215 13.74 7.10 -15.05
CA ALA A 215 12.34 7.36 -14.75
C ALA A 215 12.16 8.65 -13.92
N LEU A 216 12.90 8.77 -12.81
CA LEU A 216 12.88 9.94 -11.93
C LEU A 216 13.38 11.21 -12.61
N ALA A 217 14.31 11.09 -13.56
CA ALA A 217 14.85 12.22 -14.29
C ALA A 217 13.95 12.70 -15.44
N HIS A 218 13.04 11.84 -15.92
CA HIS A 218 12.17 12.14 -17.06
C HIS A 218 11.23 13.31 -16.77
N ASN A 219 10.52 13.24 -15.67
CA ASN A 219 9.60 14.30 -15.25
C ASN A 219 9.75 14.56 -13.74
N ARG A 220 10.29 15.74 -13.38
CA ARG A 220 10.54 16.10 -11.97
C ARG A 220 9.29 16.56 -11.22
N ASP A 221 8.21 16.83 -11.94
CA ASP A 221 6.92 17.22 -11.37
C ASP A 221 6.04 15.98 -11.04
N ALA A 222 6.45 14.78 -11.47
CA ALA A 222 5.80 13.53 -11.11
C ALA A 222 6.35 12.99 -9.77
N ASP A 223 5.53 12.92 -8.73
CA ASP A 223 5.88 12.28 -7.47
C ASP A 223 5.85 10.75 -7.62
N ILE A 224 7.00 10.09 -7.42
CA ILE A 224 7.16 8.65 -7.60
C ILE A 224 7.43 7.99 -6.26
N ILE A 225 6.53 7.10 -5.85
CA ILE A 225 6.67 6.24 -4.66
C ILE A 225 7.26 4.91 -5.12
N TRP A 226 8.50 4.64 -4.72
CA TRP A 226 9.16 3.38 -5.05
C TRP A 226 8.85 2.32 -3.98
N ALA A 227 8.01 1.35 -4.37
CA ALA A 227 7.57 0.28 -3.48
C ALA A 227 8.74 -0.53 -2.93
N HIS A 228 8.67 -0.82 -1.63
CA HIS A 228 9.62 -1.69 -0.90
C HIS A 228 11.10 -1.29 -1.06
N VAL A 229 11.37 0.00 -1.36
CA VAL A 229 12.74 0.49 -1.66
C VAL A 229 13.42 -0.33 -2.78
N GLY A 230 12.63 -0.91 -3.68
CA GLY A 230 13.12 -1.74 -4.80
C GLY A 230 13.49 -3.18 -4.43
N ILE A 231 13.01 -3.70 -3.30
CA ILE A 231 13.31 -5.06 -2.83
C ILE A 231 12.06 -5.95 -2.97
N SER A 232 12.29 -7.19 -3.37
CA SER A 232 11.34 -8.29 -3.27
C SER A 232 12.01 -9.53 -2.68
N ARG A 233 11.25 -10.62 -2.47
CA ARG A 233 11.66 -11.76 -1.65
C ARG A 233 13.01 -12.42 -2.01
N ARG A 234 13.41 -12.34 -3.27
CA ARG A 234 14.63 -12.99 -3.76
C ARG A 234 15.72 -12.01 -4.17
N ILE A 235 15.52 -10.73 -3.84
CA ILE A 235 16.47 -9.66 -4.17
C ILE A 235 17.28 -9.31 -2.93
N THR A 236 18.60 -9.39 -3.07
CA THR A 236 19.53 -9.06 -1.98
C THR A 236 20.53 -8.01 -2.46
N VAL A 237 20.48 -6.81 -1.85
CA VAL A 237 21.41 -5.71 -2.13
C VAL A 237 21.99 -5.20 -0.81
N PRO A 238 23.19 -5.67 -0.40
CA PRO A 238 23.79 -5.32 0.89
C PRO A 238 24.01 -3.82 1.09
N THR A 239 24.13 -3.07 0.00
CA THR A 239 24.34 -1.61 -0.01
C THR A 239 23.05 -0.81 -0.09
N LEU A 240 21.87 -1.41 0.16
CA LEU A 240 20.57 -0.77 -0.04
C LEU A 240 20.42 0.56 0.70
N LEU A 241 20.82 0.63 1.96
CA LEU A 241 20.73 1.86 2.76
C LEU A 241 21.52 3.02 2.14
N GLN A 242 22.74 2.76 1.64
CA GLN A 242 23.58 3.75 0.98
C GLN A 242 23.00 4.19 -0.36
N VAL A 243 22.45 3.24 -1.12
CA VAL A 243 21.76 3.53 -2.39
C VAL A 243 20.52 4.38 -2.12
N ALA A 244 19.72 4.04 -1.12
CA ALA A 244 18.52 4.79 -0.74
C ALA A 244 18.85 6.24 -0.34
N ASP A 245 19.87 6.45 0.49
CA ASP A 245 20.35 7.81 0.86
C ASP A 245 20.77 8.61 -0.37
N LYS A 246 21.56 8.01 -1.25
CA LYS A 246 22.02 8.66 -2.48
C LYS A 246 20.84 9.05 -3.38
N MET A 247 19.91 8.14 -3.61
CA MET A 247 18.76 8.36 -4.48
C MET A 247 17.85 9.48 -3.96
N LEU A 248 17.57 9.53 -2.64
CA LEU A 248 16.79 10.61 -2.01
C LEU A 248 17.49 11.98 -2.15
N LYS A 249 18.81 11.99 -1.99
CA LYS A 249 19.61 13.22 -2.14
C LYS A 249 19.56 13.77 -3.57
N GLU A 250 19.57 12.88 -4.58
CA GLU A 250 19.67 13.26 -5.99
C GLU A 250 18.30 13.52 -6.65
N ASN A 251 17.19 13.03 -6.04
CA ASN A 251 15.86 13.04 -6.65
C ASN A 251 14.81 13.63 -5.70
N SER A 252 14.39 14.88 -5.96
CA SER A 252 13.39 15.57 -5.12
C SER A 252 11.98 14.98 -5.22
N ASN A 253 11.67 14.26 -6.28
CA ASN A 253 10.39 13.63 -6.57
C ASN A 253 10.35 12.13 -6.23
N LEU A 254 11.34 11.59 -5.53
CA LEU A 254 11.36 10.20 -5.07
C LEU A 254 10.82 10.09 -3.65
N TYR A 255 9.93 9.16 -3.42
CA TYR A 255 9.46 8.70 -2.10
C TYR A 255 9.69 7.20 -1.99
N TYR A 256 9.87 6.70 -0.78
CA TYR A 256 9.98 5.27 -0.50
C TYR A 256 8.80 4.77 0.31
N ASP A 257 8.18 3.71 -0.18
CA ASP A 257 7.33 2.87 0.61
C ASP A 257 8.19 1.81 1.32
N ILE A 258 7.99 1.62 2.62
CA ILE A 258 8.73 0.67 3.45
C ILE A 258 7.91 -0.58 3.81
N SER A 259 6.89 -0.90 3.00
CA SER A 259 6.03 -2.05 3.21
C SER A 259 6.71 -3.39 2.90
N TRP A 260 6.03 -4.47 3.26
CA TRP A 260 6.42 -5.84 2.94
C TRP A 260 7.81 -6.23 3.44
N ILE A 261 8.52 -7.02 2.62
CA ILE A 261 9.75 -7.74 2.97
C ILE A 261 10.95 -6.81 3.29
N VAL A 262 10.97 -5.58 2.74
CA VAL A 262 12.07 -4.65 3.03
C VAL A 262 12.11 -4.29 4.51
N PHE A 263 10.95 -4.27 5.18
CA PHE A 263 10.91 -3.98 6.59
C PHE A 263 11.59 -5.07 7.42
N GLU A 264 11.26 -6.34 7.19
CA GLU A 264 11.83 -7.46 7.93
C GLU A 264 13.29 -7.72 7.58
N ASP A 265 13.63 -7.73 6.30
CA ASP A 265 14.94 -8.19 5.84
C ASP A 265 16.04 -7.11 5.87
N TYR A 266 15.65 -5.83 5.88
CA TYR A 266 16.61 -4.71 5.85
C TYR A 266 16.43 -3.73 6.99
N ILE A 267 15.22 -3.26 7.27
CA ILE A 267 14.98 -2.20 8.25
C ILE A 267 15.03 -2.75 9.66
N ASN A 268 14.25 -3.78 9.96
CA ASN A 268 14.13 -4.41 11.28
C ASN A 268 14.89 -5.75 11.37
N LYS A 269 15.89 -5.94 10.53
CA LYS A 269 16.70 -7.15 10.49
C LYS A 269 17.46 -7.40 11.80
N ASP A 270 18.00 -6.31 12.38
CA ASP A 270 18.71 -6.27 13.64
C ASP A 270 18.69 -4.85 14.22
N GLU A 271 19.10 -4.71 15.49
CA GLU A 271 19.09 -3.42 16.19
C GLU A 271 19.93 -2.33 15.50
N LYS A 272 21.05 -2.71 14.89
CA LYS A 272 21.92 -1.78 14.15
C LYS A 272 21.21 -1.27 12.90
N SER A 273 20.66 -2.18 12.10
CA SER A 273 19.94 -1.87 10.88
C SER A 273 18.72 -0.96 11.18
N LEU A 274 17.95 -1.30 12.21
CA LEU A 274 16.81 -0.51 12.63
C LEU A 274 17.20 0.94 13.00
N LYS A 275 18.28 1.12 13.75
CA LYS A 275 18.80 2.45 14.11
C LYS A 275 19.35 3.22 12.91
N ASP A 276 20.00 2.55 11.97
CA ASP A 276 20.58 3.20 10.80
C ASP A 276 19.49 3.64 9.81
N TRP A 277 18.43 2.83 9.62
CA TRP A 277 17.25 3.22 8.86
C TRP A 277 16.44 4.33 9.54
N ALA A 278 16.27 4.29 10.87
CA ALA A 278 15.64 5.38 11.61
C ALA A 278 16.36 6.72 11.39
N LYS A 279 17.72 6.74 11.40
CA LYS A 279 18.50 7.94 11.05
C LYS A 279 18.28 8.41 9.62
N LEU A 280 18.15 7.49 8.65
CA LEU A 280 17.86 7.87 7.27
C LEU A 280 16.47 8.49 7.16
N ILE A 281 15.48 7.93 7.84
CA ILE A 281 14.10 8.45 7.86
C ILE A 281 14.07 9.83 8.54
N GLU A 282 14.75 10.02 9.68
CA GLU A 282 14.89 11.33 10.32
C GLU A 282 15.60 12.38 9.44
N LYS A 283 16.54 11.95 8.60
CA LYS A 283 17.22 12.83 7.65
C LYS A 283 16.30 13.32 6.51
N TYR A 284 15.32 12.48 6.12
CA TYR A 284 14.37 12.77 5.04
C TYR A 284 12.93 12.52 5.49
N PRO A 285 12.42 13.24 6.52
CA PRO A 285 11.15 12.89 7.18
C PRO A 285 9.94 12.95 6.25
N ASP A 286 9.99 13.75 5.20
CA ASP A 286 8.89 13.94 4.24
C ASP A 286 8.88 12.93 3.07
N ARG A 287 9.75 11.90 3.11
CA ARG A 287 10.06 11.08 1.93
C ARG A 287 9.78 9.58 2.11
N PHE A 288 9.26 9.17 3.26
CA PHE A 288 8.94 7.77 3.55
C PHE A 288 7.46 7.59 3.85
N ILE A 289 6.92 6.46 3.44
CA ILE A 289 5.51 6.09 3.55
C ILE A 289 5.44 4.71 4.21
N LEU A 290 4.60 4.59 5.22
CA LEU A 290 4.24 3.32 5.82
C LEU A 290 3.15 2.66 4.98
N GLY A 291 3.27 1.35 4.74
CA GLY A 291 2.27 0.53 4.08
C GLY A 291 2.36 -0.92 4.52
N THR A 292 1.32 -1.70 4.31
CA THR A 292 1.32 -3.11 4.69
C THR A 292 1.65 -4.06 3.55
N ASP A 293 1.34 -3.68 2.32
CA ASP A 293 1.30 -4.57 1.14
C ASP A 293 0.42 -5.81 1.37
N LYS A 294 -0.65 -5.63 2.15
CA LYS A 294 -1.59 -6.70 2.41
C LYS A 294 -2.49 -6.92 1.19
N VAL A 295 -2.70 -8.19 0.83
CA VAL A 295 -3.39 -8.58 -0.41
C VAL A 295 -4.69 -9.31 -0.10
N GLY A 296 -5.84 -8.69 -0.37
CA GLY A 296 -7.19 -9.27 -0.41
C GLY A 296 -7.75 -9.89 0.87
N HIS A 297 -6.89 -10.30 1.82
CA HIS A 297 -7.26 -11.07 3.01
C HIS A 297 -6.75 -10.43 4.30
N TRP A 298 -7.65 -10.20 5.28
CA TRP A 298 -7.41 -9.27 6.37
C TRP A 298 -7.14 -9.91 7.74
N ASP A 299 -7.07 -11.24 7.87
CA ASP A 299 -6.96 -11.89 9.18
C ASP A 299 -5.69 -11.50 9.95
N THR A 300 -4.58 -11.32 9.24
CA THR A 300 -3.29 -10.92 9.82
C THR A 300 -2.98 -9.42 9.64
N TYR A 301 -3.94 -8.61 9.18
CA TYR A 301 -3.73 -7.18 8.92
C TYR A 301 -3.22 -6.40 10.15
N PRO A 302 -3.76 -6.59 11.38
CA PRO A 302 -3.24 -5.88 12.54
C PRO A 302 -1.77 -6.17 12.84
N GLN A 303 -1.31 -7.39 12.59
CA GLN A 303 0.09 -7.78 12.76
C GLN A 303 1.01 -7.09 11.75
N GLU A 304 0.55 -6.95 10.49
CA GLU A 304 1.30 -6.24 9.45
C GLU A 304 1.44 -4.74 9.76
N VAL A 305 0.46 -4.13 10.42
CA VAL A 305 0.55 -2.74 10.88
C VAL A 305 1.47 -2.64 12.09
N THR A 306 1.23 -3.42 13.14
CA THR A 306 1.93 -3.26 14.41
C THR A 306 3.40 -3.68 14.37
N LYS A 307 3.85 -4.39 13.34
CA LYS A 307 5.26 -4.75 13.14
C LYS A 307 6.20 -3.53 13.09
N TYR A 308 5.69 -2.35 12.69
CA TYR A 308 6.45 -1.10 12.59
C TYR A 308 6.74 -0.42 13.94
N THR A 309 6.10 -0.86 15.03
CA THR A 309 6.26 -0.26 16.36
C THR A 309 7.72 -0.03 16.81
N PRO A 310 8.67 -0.97 16.58
CA PRO A 310 10.06 -0.74 16.95
C PRO A 310 10.72 0.43 16.21
N LEU A 311 10.38 0.64 14.95
CA LEU A 311 10.88 1.77 14.16
C LEU A 311 10.27 3.09 14.64
N ILE A 312 8.95 3.15 14.78
CA ILE A 312 8.23 4.36 15.20
C ILE A 312 8.76 4.89 16.54
N LYS A 313 9.05 4.00 17.50
CA LYS A 313 9.62 4.36 18.80
C LYS A 313 11.03 4.98 18.75
N LEU A 314 11.73 4.88 17.64
CA LEU A 314 13.05 5.49 17.43
C LEU A 314 12.99 6.85 16.74
N LEU A 315 11.82 7.22 16.19
CA LEU A 315 11.63 8.47 15.48
C LEU A 315 11.15 9.60 16.40
N SER A 316 11.44 10.83 16.02
CA SER A 316 10.80 12.00 16.63
C SER A 316 9.30 11.99 16.32
N ASP A 317 8.50 12.64 17.18
CA ASP A 317 7.04 12.71 17.01
C ASP A 317 6.64 13.28 15.65
N ASP A 318 7.33 14.31 15.15
CA ASP A 318 7.10 14.90 13.83
C ASP A 318 7.38 13.90 12.69
N THR A 319 8.53 13.23 12.75
CA THR A 319 8.90 12.22 11.73
C THR A 319 7.98 11.02 11.79
N ALA A 320 7.61 10.55 12.98
CA ALA A 320 6.66 9.45 13.14
C ALA A 320 5.28 9.81 12.54
N ALA A 321 4.74 11.00 12.82
CA ALA A 321 3.47 11.46 12.27
C ALA A 321 3.50 11.57 10.73
N LYS A 322 4.61 12.04 10.17
CA LYS A 322 4.81 12.10 8.72
C LYS A 322 4.86 10.71 8.09
N LEU A 323 5.64 9.79 8.66
CA LEU A 323 5.77 8.41 8.18
C LEU A 323 4.44 7.65 8.24
N THR A 324 3.71 7.77 9.35
CA THR A 324 2.49 6.98 9.60
C THR A 324 1.28 7.46 8.81
N GLY A 325 1.29 8.69 8.25
CA GLY A 325 0.14 9.17 7.48
C GLY A 325 0.36 10.51 6.78
N GLY A 326 1.04 11.46 7.42
CA GLY A 326 1.15 12.83 6.91
C GLY A 326 1.74 12.92 5.50
N ASN A 327 2.75 12.11 5.18
CA ASN A 327 3.35 12.10 3.84
C ASN A 327 2.39 11.60 2.77
N MET A 328 1.68 10.50 3.02
CA MET A 328 0.72 9.97 2.06
C MET A 328 -0.44 10.94 1.86
N LEU A 329 -1.03 11.47 2.93
CA LEU A 329 -2.12 12.45 2.82
C LEU A 329 -1.72 13.70 2.02
N ARG A 330 -0.50 14.19 2.24
CA ARG A 330 0.06 15.31 1.46
C ARG A 330 0.19 14.98 -0.02
N LEU A 331 0.72 13.81 -0.36
CA LEU A 331 0.91 13.37 -1.75
C LEU A 331 -0.41 13.22 -2.50
N ILE A 332 -1.44 12.71 -1.85
CA ILE A 332 -2.78 12.56 -2.47
C ILE A 332 -3.65 13.81 -2.34
N GLY A 333 -3.10 14.94 -1.86
CA GLY A 333 -3.82 16.20 -1.75
C GLY A 333 -4.92 16.24 -0.70
N VAL A 334 -4.90 15.33 0.28
CA VAL A 334 -5.86 15.28 1.41
C VAL A 334 -5.22 15.93 2.62
N GLN A 335 -5.82 17.04 3.11
CA GLN A 335 -5.41 17.66 4.38
C GLN A 335 -6.29 17.14 5.50
N GLU A 336 -5.74 16.98 6.70
CA GLU A 336 -6.44 16.46 7.90
C GLU A 336 -7.78 17.14 8.24
N ASN A 337 -8.10 18.29 7.64
CA ASN A 337 -9.36 19.04 7.85
C ASN A 337 -9.90 19.75 6.59
N ALA A 338 -9.51 19.35 5.38
CA ALA A 338 -9.99 20.02 4.16
C ALA A 338 -10.83 19.08 3.30
N ALA A 339 -11.99 19.59 2.86
CA ALA A 339 -12.77 18.98 1.79
C ALA A 339 -11.87 18.75 0.55
N VAL A 340 -11.98 17.58 -0.03
CA VAL A 340 -11.28 17.12 -1.25
C VAL A 340 -11.15 18.26 -2.26
N LYS A 341 -9.93 18.61 -2.64
CA LYS A 341 -9.71 19.52 -3.77
C LYS A 341 -10.18 18.81 -5.05
N PRO A 342 -11.11 19.40 -5.82
CA PRO A 342 -11.46 18.82 -7.11
C PRO A 342 -10.23 18.82 -8.02
N VAL A 343 -9.99 17.70 -8.69
CA VAL A 343 -8.97 17.58 -9.75
C VAL A 343 -9.12 18.77 -10.70
N LYS A 344 -8.05 19.56 -10.88
CA LYS A 344 -8.05 20.66 -11.83
C LYS A 344 -8.30 20.11 -13.22
N LYS A 345 -9.41 20.51 -13.86
CA LYS A 345 -9.61 20.22 -15.28
C LYS A 345 -8.46 20.87 -16.04
N ALA A 346 -7.70 20.06 -16.77
CA ALA A 346 -6.77 20.57 -17.77
C ALA A 346 -7.55 21.46 -18.74
N SER A 347 -7.12 22.70 -18.89
CA SER A 347 -7.70 23.71 -19.80
C SER A 347 -7.22 23.49 -21.24
#